data_28b5858b266fd71ffe8c5d492733ff5f
#
_entry.id   28b5858b266fd71ffe8c5d492733ff5f
#
_cell.length_a   1.000
_cell.length_b   1.000
_cell.length_c   1.000
_cell.angle_alpha   90.00
_cell.angle_beta   90.00
_cell.angle_gamma   90.00
#
_symmetry.space_group_name_H-M   'P 1'
#
loop_
_entity.id
_entity.type
_entity.pdbx_description
1 polymer ?
#
loop_
_entity_poly.entity_id
_entity_poly.type
_entity_poly.pdbx_seq_one_letter_code
_entity_poly.pdbx_strand_id
1 'polypeptide(L)'
;MERSSSSIGSVRGLLGALLAAVLCCSTAFAQTGTEKTDIVVNGMTLSAETVRALQQVYPVAIAPGRYWYDAVSGAYGREGEPITGQMIAGLALGGPLRADASRGTAGVFINGRQITVGEKAYIEQLCQTPVVSGRYWILFNGLGGYEGGPAIFDLGQCPGLARPSGGGHSMSKTYCDNNGNCTSTGVLGYISTTAR
;
A
#
# COMPACT_ATOMS: atom_id res chain seq x y z
N MET A 1 -61.33 1.23 -67.14
CA MET A 1 -62.23 0.08 -66.93
C MET A 1 -62.10 -0.27 -65.51
N GLU A 2 -63.06 0.15 -64.87
CA GLU A 2 -64.23 -0.41 -64.22
C GLU A 2 -63.86 -0.88 -62.82
N ARG A 3 -64.39 -0.16 -61.90
CA ARG A 3 -65.63 -0.42 -61.06
C ARG A 3 -65.45 -1.58 -60.13
N SER A 4 -65.77 -1.59 -58.92
CA SER A 4 -66.97 -1.10 -58.21
C SER A 4 -66.81 -1.61 -56.76
N SER A 5 -67.02 -0.80 -55.79
CA SER A 5 -68.26 -0.57 -55.07
C SER A 5 -68.48 -1.51 -53.85
N SER A 6 -68.66 -0.84 -52.75
CA SER A 6 -69.62 -1.11 -51.64
C SER A 6 -69.49 -2.37 -50.81
N SER A 7 -69.64 -2.40 -49.51
CA SER A 7 -70.73 -1.85 -48.71
C SER A 7 -70.42 -2.08 -47.22
N ILE A 8 -70.59 -1.10 -46.41
CA ILE A 8 -71.41 -0.99 -45.19
C ILE A 8 -71.61 -2.28 -44.35
N GLY A 9 -71.21 -2.20 -43.13
CA GLY A 9 -71.66 -3.12 -42.08
C GLY A 9 -71.27 -2.61 -40.69
N SER A 10 -72.03 -1.70 -40.19
CA SER A 10 -72.01 -1.24 -38.80
C SER A 10 -72.64 -2.29 -37.89
N VAL A 11 -71.95 -2.68 -36.84
CA VAL A 11 -72.59 -3.18 -35.60
C VAL A 11 -71.78 -2.73 -34.38
N ARG A 12 -72.48 -2.06 -33.56
CA ARG A 12 -72.15 -1.61 -32.21
C ARG A 12 -71.90 -2.80 -31.30
N GLY A 13 -70.89 -2.73 -30.47
CA GLY A 13 -70.70 -3.62 -29.33
C GLY A 13 -69.79 -2.94 -28.30
N LEU A 14 -70.47 -2.39 -27.31
CA LEU A 14 -69.85 -1.86 -26.09
C LEU A 14 -69.13 -2.95 -25.30
N LEU A 15 -68.34 -2.49 -24.41
CA LEU A 15 -67.76 -3.02 -23.16
C LEU A 15 -66.41 -3.68 -23.23
N GLY A 16 -65.55 -3.11 -22.37
CA GLY A 16 -64.52 -3.83 -21.66
C GLY A 16 -63.20 -3.08 -21.54
N ALA A 17 -63.22 -2.00 -20.79
CA ALA A 17 -62.04 -1.39 -20.26
C ALA A 17 -61.40 -2.36 -19.28
N LEU A 18 -60.19 -2.79 -19.55
CA LEU A 18 -59.25 -3.33 -18.53
C LEU A 18 -57.85 -2.85 -18.90
N LEU A 19 -57.54 -1.65 -18.38
CA LEU A 19 -56.15 -1.20 -18.25
C LEU A 19 -55.45 -2.12 -17.22
N ALA A 20 -54.70 -3.08 -17.68
CA ALA A 20 -53.71 -3.74 -16.87
C ALA A 20 -52.42 -2.89 -16.88
N ALA A 21 -52.33 -1.97 -15.93
CA ALA A 21 -51.08 -1.30 -15.61
C ALA A 21 -50.13 -2.32 -14.97
N VAL A 22 -49.26 -2.92 -15.78
CA VAL A 22 -48.14 -3.69 -15.28
C VAL A 22 -47.16 -2.69 -14.67
N LEU A 23 -47.26 -2.49 -13.35
CA LEU A 23 -46.22 -1.84 -12.56
C LEU A 23 -44.99 -2.74 -12.62
N CYS A 24 -44.09 -2.45 -13.55
CA CYS A 24 -42.68 -2.95 -13.47
C CYS A 24 -42.03 -2.34 -12.24
N CYS A 25 -42.17 -3.00 -11.10
CA CYS A 25 -41.39 -2.73 -9.91
C CYS A 25 -39.95 -3.17 -10.22
N SER A 26 -39.19 -2.26 -10.85
CA SER A 26 -37.73 -2.42 -10.96
C SER A 26 -37.18 -2.31 -9.56
N THR A 27 -37.01 -3.44 -8.89
CA THR A 27 -36.16 -3.53 -7.69
C THR A 27 -34.76 -3.25 -8.14
N ALA A 28 -34.34 -2.00 -8.04
CA ALA A 28 -32.94 -1.63 -8.07
C ALA A 28 -32.29 -2.33 -6.88
N PHE A 29 -31.62 -3.45 -7.15
CA PHE A 29 -30.64 -3.99 -6.23
C PHE A 29 -29.54 -2.94 -6.13
N ALA A 30 -29.60 -2.11 -5.09
CA ALA A 30 -28.46 -1.36 -4.65
C ALA A 30 -27.38 -2.40 -4.33
N GLN A 31 -26.45 -2.60 -5.24
CA GLN A 31 -25.18 -3.24 -4.93
C GLN A 31 -24.51 -2.30 -3.94
N THR A 32 -24.71 -2.55 -2.65
CA THR A 32 -23.82 -2.08 -1.61
C THR A 32 -22.48 -2.74 -1.93
N GLY A 33 -21.65 -2.02 -2.71
CA GLY A 33 -20.24 -2.33 -2.82
C GLY A 33 -19.73 -2.32 -1.41
N THR A 34 -19.48 -3.50 -0.85
CA THR A 34 -18.77 -3.67 0.41
C THR A 34 -17.42 -3.01 0.16
N GLU A 35 -17.23 -1.79 0.64
CA GLU A 35 -15.91 -1.19 0.65
C GLU A 35 -15.01 -2.22 1.32
N LYS A 36 -14.02 -2.68 0.56
CA LYS A 36 -13.12 -3.72 0.98
C LYS A 36 -12.29 -3.15 2.13
N THR A 37 -12.75 -3.35 3.35
CA THR A 37 -12.12 -2.89 4.60
C THR A 37 -10.88 -3.71 4.94
N ASP A 38 -10.50 -4.64 4.07
CA ASP A 38 -9.41 -5.56 4.29
C ASP A 38 -8.04 -4.84 4.20
N ILE A 39 -7.21 -5.12 5.19
CA ILE A 39 -5.79 -4.79 5.15
C ILE A 39 -5.05 -6.06 4.70
N VAL A 40 -4.43 -5.98 3.54
CA VAL A 40 -3.66 -7.07 2.93
C VAL A 40 -2.19 -6.73 3.00
N VAL A 41 -1.36 -7.59 3.57
CA VAL A 41 0.09 -7.41 3.64
C VAL A 41 0.77 -8.59 2.95
N ASN A 42 1.67 -8.31 2.02
CA ASN A 42 2.37 -9.33 1.22
C ASN A 42 1.43 -10.40 0.67
N GLY A 43 0.26 -9.97 0.18
CA GLY A 43 -0.73 -10.86 -0.43
C GLY A 43 -1.67 -11.59 0.55
N MET A 44 -1.50 -11.47 1.85
CA MET A 44 -2.35 -12.10 2.87
C MET A 44 -3.18 -11.06 3.65
N THR A 45 -4.47 -11.32 3.81
CA THR A 45 -5.35 -10.46 4.62
C THR A 45 -5.00 -10.63 6.10
N LEU A 46 -4.81 -9.51 6.79
CA LEU A 46 -4.59 -9.52 8.23
C LEU A 46 -5.87 -9.82 8.99
N SER A 47 -5.76 -10.57 10.08
CA SER A 47 -6.89 -10.79 10.99
C SER A 47 -7.25 -9.49 11.73
N ALA A 48 -8.51 -9.35 12.13
CA ALA A 48 -8.95 -8.23 12.95
C ALA A 48 -8.19 -8.11 14.29
N GLU A 49 -7.71 -9.23 14.82
CA GLU A 49 -6.87 -9.27 16.01
C GLU A 49 -5.49 -8.67 15.74
N THR A 50 -4.84 -9.08 14.65
CA THR A 50 -3.54 -8.52 14.22
C THR A 50 -3.64 -7.02 13.98
N VAL A 51 -4.70 -6.56 13.31
CA VAL A 51 -4.93 -5.13 13.06
C VAL A 51 -5.08 -4.36 14.38
N ARG A 52 -5.86 -4.90 15.33
CA ARG A 52 -6.01 -4.28 16.66
C ARG A 52 -4.69 -4.21 17.42
N ALA A 53 -3.90 -5.29 17.40
CA ALA A 53 -2.59 -5.32 18.05
C ALA A 53 -1.65 -4.26 17.44
N LEU A 54 -1.63 -4.12 16.11
CA LEU A 54 -0.86 -3.06 15.44
C LEU A 54 -1.32 -1.65 15.84
N GLN A 55 -2.63 -1.42 15.93
CA GLN A 55 -3.19 -0.12 16.33
C GLN A 55 -2.90 0.24 17.78
N GLN A 56 -2.67 -0.75 18.66
CA GLN A 56 -2.21 -0.49 20.03
C GLN A 56 -0.77 0.01 20.09
N VAL A 57 0.08 -0.48 19.19
CA VAL A 57 1.50 -0.06 19.09
C VAL A 57 1.65 1.22 18.28
N TYR A 58 0.88 1.35 17.21
CA TYR A 58 0.91 2.49 16.29
C TYR A 58 -0.44 3.22 16.36
N PRO A 59 -0.53 4.37 17.05
CA PRO A 59 -1.78 5.10 17.24
C PRO A 59 -2.24 5.82 15.96
N VAL A 60 -2.11 5.14 14.83
CA VAL A 60 -2.54 5.62 13.50
C VAL A 60 -3.52 4.63 12.92
N ALA A 61 -4.65 5.12 12.45
CA ALA A 61 -5.61 4.29 11.72
C ALA A 61 -4.95 3.73 10.45
N ILE A 62 -4.90 2.40 10.33
CA ILE A 62 -4.41 1.75 9.12
C ILE A 62 -5.54 1.76 8.10
N ALA A 63 -5.38 2.51 7.02
CA ALA A 63 -6.38 2.55 5.95
C ALA A 63 -6.50 1.16 5.27
N PRO A 64 -7.70 0.75 4.87
CA PRO A 64 -7.87 -0.43 4.05
C PRO A 64 -7.02 -0.36 2.79
N GLY A 65 -6.48 -1.51 2.36
CA GLY A 65 -5.64 -1.53 1.17
C GLY A 65 -4.65 -2.68 1.14
N ARG A 66 -3.82 -2.63 0.10
CA ARG A 66 -2.76 -3.62 -0.12
C ARG A 66 -1.41 -2.99 0.17
N TYR A 67 -0.61 -3.68 0.97
CA TYR A 67 0.68 -3.22 1.46
C TYR A 67 1.74 -4.30 1.27
N TRP A 68 2.97 -3.87 1.16
CA TRP A 68 4.13 -4.73 1.34
C TRP A 68 4.84 -4.35 2.66
N TYR A 69 5.44 -5.34 3.27
CA TYR A 69 6.21 -5.21 4.50
C TYR A 69 7.45 -6.11 4.41
N ASP A 70 8.59 -5.53 4.74
CA ASP A 70 9.87 -6.21 4.84
C ASP A 70 10.17 -6.52 6.31
N ALA A 71 10.08 -7.78 6.69
CA ALA A 71 10.31 -8.21 8.07
C ALA A 71 11.77 -8.03 8.52
N VAL A 72 12.73 -7.93 7.61
CA VAL A 72 14.15 -7.78 7.96
C VAL A 72 14.46 -6.35 8.39
N SER A 73 13.99 -5.37 7.64
CA SER A 73 14.25 -3.95 7.91
C SER A 73 13.10 -3.24 8.60
N GLY A 74 11.90 -3.80 8.59
CA GLY A 74 10.69 -3.12 9.04
C GLY A 74 10.12 -2.13 8.02
N ALA A 75 10.73 -1.99 6.85
CA ALA A 75 10.25 -1.11 5.80
C ALA A 75 8.87 -1.55 5.28
N TYR A 76 7.99 -0.60 4.98
CA TYR A 76 6.68 -0.89 4.42
C TYR A 76 6.26 0.18 3.40
N GLY A 77 5.30 -0.17 2.56
CA GLY A 77 4.67 0.74 1.63
C GLY A 77 3.37 0.16 1.06
N ARG A 78 2.69 0.94 0.24
CA ARG A 78 1.57 0.40 -0.55
C ARG A 78 2.09 -0.51 -1.65
N GLU A 79 1.33 -1.56 -1.97
CA GLU A 79 1.69 -2.45 -3.07
C GLU A 79 1.79 -1.67 -4.39
N GLY A 80 2.93 -1.81 -5.06
CA GLY A 80 3.23 -1.07 -6.29
C GLY A 80 3.83 0.32 -6.10
N GLU A 81 4.05 0.76 -4.87
CA GLU A 81 4.63 2.06 -4.53
C GLU A 81 5.97 1.91 -3.78
N PRO A 82 6.81 2.95 -3.79
CA PRO A 82 8.05 2.96 -3.01
C PRO A 82 7.78 2.86 -1.51
N ILE A 83 8.85 2.84 -0.73
CA ILE A 83 8.79 2.85 0.73
C ILE A 83 8.00 4.06 1.24
N THR A 84 7.06 3.81 2.14
CA THR A 84 6.26 4.85 2.81
C THR A 84 6.78 5.14 4.22
N GLY A 85 7.35 4.13 4.88
CA GLY A 85 7.85 4.27 6.23
C GLY A 85 8.54 3.03 6.73
N GLN A 86 8.82 3.02 8.02
CA GLN A 86 9.44 1.90 8.72
C GLN A 86 8.70 1.66 10.04
N MET A 87 8.47 0.40 10.33
CA MET A 87 7.87 -0.08 11.56
C MET A 87 8.80 -1.11 12.21
N ILE A 88 8.41 -1.69 13.33
CA ILE A 88 9.20 -2.73 14.02
C ILE A 88 9.54 -3.84 13.01
N ALA A 89 10.80 -4.24 12.96
CA ALA A 89 11.25 -5.39 12.19
C ALA A 89 10.86 -6.70 12.90
N GLY A 90 10.80 -7.80 12.14
CA GLY A 90 10.52 -9.13 12.69
C GLY A 90 9.05 -9.44 12.96
N LEU A 91 8.12 -8.55 12.60
CA LEU A 91 6.70 -8.86 12.75
C LEU A 91 6.26 -9.93 11.74
N ALA A 92 5.50 -10.91 12.20
CA ALA A 92 4.90 -11.94 11.34
C ALA A 92 3.65 -11.40 10.63
N LEU A 93 3.85 -10.48 9.68
CA LEU A 93 2.78 -9.85 8.92
C LEU A 93 2.72 -10.38 7.50
N GLY A 94 1.60 -11.01 7.17
CA GLY A 94 1.33 -11.47 5.81
C GLY A 94 2.23 -12.60 5.30
N GLY A 95 2.39 -12.68 3.99
CA GLY A 95 3.20 -13.67 3.29
C GLY A 95 4.64 -13.21 3.05
N PRO A 96 5.41 -13.96 2.23
CA PRO A 96 6.75 -13.57 1.85
C PRO A 96 6.74 -12.27 1.03
N LEU A 97 7.76 -11.43 1.24
CA LEU A 97 7.94 -10.20 0.47
C LEU A 97 8.26 -10.55 -0.98
N ARG A 98 7.50 -9.98 -1.91
CA ARG A 98 7.69 -10.20 -3.35
C ARG A 98 8.74 -9.25 -3.93
N ALA A 99 9.48 -9.73 -4.91
CA ALA A 99 10.47 -8.91 -5.60
C ALA A 99 9.89 -7.68 -6.29
N ASP A 100 8.67 -7.79 -6.83
CA ASP A 100 7.95 -6.74 -7.54
C ASP A 100 7.01 -5.91 -6.64
N ALA A 101 7.09 -6.05 -5.31
CA ALA A 101 6.16 -5.45 -4.37
C ALA A 101 6.03 -3.93 -4.50
N SER A 102 7.09 -3.22 -4.88
CA SER A 102 7.10 -1.78 -5.12
C SER A 102 7.12 -1.40 -6.61
N ARG A 103 6.99 -2.36 -7.53
CA ARG A 103 7.20 -2.16 -8.99
C ARG A 103 8.51 -1.47 -9.33
N GLY A 104 9.54 -1.71 -8.52
CA GLY A 104 10.87 -1.16 -8.74
C GLY A 104 11.52 -1.71 -10.01
N THR A 105 12.39 -0.89 -10.63
CA THR A 105 13.12 -1.22 -11.86
C THR A 105 14.58 -0.82 -11.78
N ALA A 106 15.09 -0.48 -10.59
CA ALA A 106 16.44 0.05 -10.42
C ALA A 106 17.57 -0.98 -10.60
N GLY A 107 17.25 -2.27 -10.75
CA GLY A 107 18.26 -3.35 -10.76
C GLY A 107 18.92 -3.60 -9.40
N VAL A 108 18.41 -2.98 -8.35
CA VAL A 108 18.86 -3.10 -6.96
C VAL A 108 17.77 -3.77 -6.14
N PHE A 109 18.12 -4.82 -5.44
CA PHE A 109 17.20 -5.56 -4.57
C PHE A 109 17.63 -5.37 -3.11
N ILE A 110 16.69 -5.01 -2.25
CA ILE A 110 16.89 -4.90 -0.80
C ILE A 110 15.95 -5.91 -0.13
N ASN A 111 16.53 -6.84 0.63
CA ASN A 111 15.79 -7.92 1.31
C ASN A 111 14.82 -8.68 0.39
N GLY A 112 15.23 -8.86 -0.88
CA GLY A 112 14.43 -9.52 -1.90
C GLY A 112 13.50 -8.62 -2.72
N ARG A 113 13.16 -7.40 -2.28
CA ARG A 113 12.34 -6.44 -3.02
C ARG A 113 13.20 -5.58 -3.95
N GLN A 114 12.83 -5.49 -5.22
CA GLN A 114 13.48 -4.55 -6.14
C GLN A 114 13.00 -3.12 -5.85
N ILE A 115 13.93 -2.23 -5.57
CA ILE A 115 13.63 -0.84 -5.26
C ILE A 115 13.34 -0.03 -6.52
N THR A 116 12.65 1.10 -6.36
CA THR A 116 12.39 2.03 -7.45
C THR A 116 13.63 2.84 -7.81
N VAL A 117 13.65 3.42 -9.01
CA VAL A 117 14.73 4.32 -9.44
C VAL A 117 14.83 5.53 -8.50
N GLY A 118 13.68 6.02 -8.00
CA GLY A 118 13.65 7.14 -7.05
C GLY A 118 14.28 6.77 -5.69
N GLU A 119 13.98 5.57 -5.15
CA GLU A 119 14.61 5.09 -3.91
C GLU A 119 16.12 4.95 -4.08
N LYS A 120 16.58 4.38 -5.22
CA LYS A 120 18.01 4.26 -5.52
C LYS A 120 18.67 5.63 -5.57
N ALA A 121 18.13 6.57 -6.33
CA ALA A 121 18.69 7.92 -6.46
C ALA A 121 18.74 8.66 -5.11
N TYR A 122 17.71 8.45 -4.27
CA TYR A 122 17.71 9.01 -2.93
C TYR A 122 18.82 8.46 -2.05
N ILE A 123 19.05 7.13 -2.05
CA ILE A 123 20.16 6.50 -1.31
C ILE A 123 21.51 7.04 -1.81
N GLU A 124 21.69 7.17 -3.12
CA GLU A 124 22.90 7.72 -3.73
C GLU A 124 23.16 9.17 -3.30
N GLN A 125 22.12 9.98 -3.28
CA GLN A 125 22.20 11.36 -2.80
C GLN A 125 22.50 11.42 -1.30
N LEU A 126 21.85 10.58 -0.50
CA LEU A 126 22.04 10.51 0.94
C LEU A 126 23.46 10.09 1.32
N CYS A 127 23.98 9.06 0.66
CA CYS A 127 25.27 8.48 0.96
C CYS A 127 26.41 9.07 0.13
N GLN A 128 26.11 9.93 -0.84
CA GLN A 128 27.08 10.54 -1.77
C GLN A 128 27.96 9.46 -2.46
N THR A 129 27.37 8.32 -2.74
CA THR A 129 28.04 7.15 -3.32
C THR A 129 27.10 6.45 -4.27
N PRO A 130 27.53 6.07 -5.49
CA PRO A 130 26.70 5.30 -6.41
C PRO A 130 26.31 3.94 -5.82
N VAL A 131 25.05 3.56 -5.99
CA VAL A 131 24.55 2.23 -5.63
C VAL A 131 24.66 1.31 -6.84
N VAL A 132 25.49 0.31 -6.75
CA VAL A 132 25.68 -0.69 -7.81
C VAL A 132 24.48 -1.62 -7.88
N SER A 133 24.08 -2.02 -9.09
CA SER A 133 23.03 -3.02 -9.28
C SER A 133 23.42 -4.34 -8.60
N GLY A 134 22.48 -4.96 -7.88
CA GLY A 134 22.78 -6.16 -7.13
C GLY A 134 21.72 -6.48 -6.09
N ARG A 135 22.01 -7.48 -5.28
CA ARG A 135 21.13 -7.93 -4.19
C ARG A 135 21.79 -7.67 -2.86
N TYR A 136 21.07 -6.97 -1.98
CA TYR A 136 21.55 -6.50 -0.70
C TYR A 136 20.60 -6.95 0.41
N TRP A 137 21.15 -7.11 1.60
CA TRP A 137 20.37 -7.14 2.83
C TRP A 137 20.61 -5.85 3.62
N ILE A 138 19.57 -5.33 4.26
CA ILE A 138 19.64 -4.15 5.12
C ILE A 138 18.77 -4.42 6.34
N LEU A 139 19.34 -4.22 7.52
CA LEU A 139 18.64 -4.34 8.80
C LEU A 139 17.91 -3.04 9.17
N PHE A 140 17.08 -3.11 10.19
CA PHE A 140 16.34 -1.97 10.74
C PHE A 140 17.23 -0.77 11.08
N ASN A 141 18.42 -1.00 11.60
CA ASN A 141 19.38 0.04 11.99
C ASN A 141 20.20 0.62 10.82
N GLY A 142 19.97 0.16 9.59
CA GLY A 142 20.70 0.63 8.41
C GLY A 142 21.98 -0.12 8.07
N LEU A 143 22.43 -1.04 8.94
CA LEU A 143 23.56 -1.90 8.63
C LEU A 143 23.20 -2.84 7.47
N GLY A 144 24.11 -2.99 6.49
CA GLY A 144 23.83 -3.80 5.32
C GLY A 144 25.03 -4.33 4.60
N GLY A 145 24.77 -5.22 3.63
CA GLY A 145 25.79 -5.87 2.81
C GLY A 145 25.18 -6.57 1.61
N TYR A 146 26.01 -7.23 0.82
CA TYR A 146 25.53 -8.10 -0.26
C TYR A 146 24.81 -9.33 0.30
N GLU A 147 23.78 -9.79 -0.41
CA GLU A 147 23.04 -10.99 -0.02
C GLU A 147 23.99 -12.19 0.16
N GLY A 148 23.92 -12.82 1.34
CA GLY A 148 24.81 -13.91 1.73
C GLY A 148 26.21 -13.50 2.19
N GLY A 149 26.56 -12.20 2.16
CA GLY A 149 27.84 -11.67 2.59
C GLY A 149 27.82 -10.97 3.95
N PRO A 150 28.99 -10.51 4.42
CA PRO A 150 29.09 -9.72 5.63
C PRO A 150 28.51 -8.31 5.46
N ALA A 151 28.37 -7.59 6.58
CA ALA A 151 28.08 -6.15 6.57
C ALA A 151 29.26 -5.38 5.98
N ILE A 152 28.97 -4.50 5.03
CA ILE A 152 29.96 -3.68 4.33
C ILE A 152 29.64 -2.19 4.33
N PHE A 153 28.44 -1.80 4.74
CA PHE A 153 28.01 -0.40 4.84
C PHE A 153 27.02 -0.21 5.99
N ASP A 154 26.88 1.05 6.39
CA ASP A 154 25.89 1.50 7.35
C ASP A 154 25.22 2.76 6.79
N LEU A 155 23.95 2.64 6.36
CA LEU A 155 23.17 3.79 5.86
C LEU A 155 23.08 4.90 6.90
N GLY A 156 23.20 4.54 8.15
CA GLY A 156 23.20 5.45 9.25
C GLY A 156 24.41 6.35 9.33
N GLN A 157 25.47 6.04 8.64
CA GLN A 157 26.67 6.88 8.55
C GLN A 157 26.70 7.74 7.28
N CYS A 158 25.63 7.70 6.45
CA CYS A 158 25.59 8.48 5.22
C CYS A 158 25.66 9.99 5.49
N PRO A 159 26.52 10.74 4.76
CA PRO A 159 26.75 12.17 5.01
C PRO A 159 25.50 13.05 4.92
N GLY A 160 24.55 12.67 4.08
CA GLY A 160 23.30 13.41 3.88
C GLY A 160 22.26 13.24 5.00
N LEU A 161 22.50 12.35 5.96
CA LEU A 161 21.70 12.31 7.18
C LEU A 161 22.11 13.49 8.06
N ALA A 162 21.20 14.46 8.22
CA ALA A 162 21.43 15.57 9.15
C ALA A 162 21.69 15.00 10.55
N ARG A 163 22.93 15.07 10.99
CA ARG A 163 23.28 14.74 12.37
C ARG A 163 22.75 15.88 13.26
N PRO A 164 21.89 15.62 14.24
CA PRO A 164 21.62 16.62 15.26
C PRO A 164 22.95 16.93 15.95
N SER A 165 23.34 18.19 16.00
CA SER A 165 24.53 18.65 16.74
C SER A 165 24.30 18.41 18.23
N GLY A 166 24.80 17.29 18.75
CA GLY A 166 24.68 16.94 20.17
C GLY A 166 24.62 15.44 20.39
N GLY A 167 25.75 14.89 20.74
CA GLY A 167 26.10 13.60 21.25
C GLY A 167 25.03 12.49 21.36
N GLY A 168 25.23 11.43 20.61
CA GLY A 168 24.47 10.18 20.74
C GLY A 168 24.11 9.59 19.38
N HIS A 169 24.73 8.46 19.06
CA HIS A 169 24.48 7.71 17.84
C HIS A 169 23.09 7.03 17.90
N SER A 170 22.00 7.79 17.76
CA SER A 170 20.69 7.19 17.57
C SER A 170 20.11 7.64 16.24
N MET A 171 20.11 6.72 15.29
CA MET A 171 19.51 6.89 13.95
C MET A 171 18.01 6.68 13.95
N SER A 172 17.41 6.44 15.09
CA SER A 172 15.97 6.47 15.24
C SER A 172 15.57 7.85 15.74
N LYS A 173 14.81 8.60 14.96
CA LYS A 173 14.07 9.73 15.50
C LYS A 173 12.93 9.13 16.32
N THR A 174 13.07 9.19 17.64
CA THR A 174 11.97 8.87 18.54
C THR A 174 11.12 10.13 18.66
N TYR A 175 9.94 10.11 18.12
CA TYR A 175 8.90 11.10 18.36
C TYR A 175 8.11 10.64 19.57
N CYS A 176 8.19 11.40 20.65
CA CYS A 176 7.30 11.20 21.78
C CYS A 176 6.19 12.25 21.73
N ASP A 177 4.92 11.84 21.86
CA ASP A 177 3.81 12.74 22.07
C ASP A 177 3.79 13.26 23.52
N ASN A 178 2.93 14.25 23.78
CA ASN A 178 2.79 14.83 25.11
C ASN A 178 2.24 13.85 26.18
N ASN A 179 1.87 12.63 25.77
CA ASN A 179 1.37 11.55 26.64
C ASN A 179 2.43 10.48 26.90
N GLY A 180 3.67 10.68 26.44
CA GLY A 180 4.78 9.76 26.65
C GLY A 180 4.82 8.58 25.67
N ASN A 181 3.98 8.55 24.61
CA ASN A 181 4.05 7.55 23.57
C ASN A 181 5.17 7.90 22.60
N CYS A 182 6.17 7.05 22.52
CA CYS A 182 7.33 7.27 21.66
C CYS A 182 7.26 6.38 20.42
N THR A 183 7.31 6.99 19.23
CA THR A 183 7.41 6.29 17.95
C THR A 183 8.83 6.45 17.42
N SER A 184 9.55 5.35 17.24
CA SER A 184 10.88 5.37 16.63
C SER A 184 10.78 5.18 15.13
N THR A 185 11.29 6.15 14.36
CA THR A 185 11.46 6.02 12.91
C THR A 185 12.87 5.53 12.65
N GLY A 186 13.02 4.32 12.13
CA GLY A 186 14.32 3.82 11.72
C GLY A 186 14.87 4.54 10.49
N VAL A 187 16.13 4.24 10.12
CA VAL A 187 16.85 4.88 9.00
C VAL A 187 16.05 4.89 7.70
N LEU A 188 15.39 3.80 7.38
CA LEU A 188 14.58 3.70 6.15
C LEU A 188 13.28 4.52 6.23
N GLY A 189 12.72 4.75 7.41
CA GLY A 189 11.59 5.65 7.60
C GLY A 189 11.95 7.12 7.33
N TYR A 190 13.17 7.52 7.60
CA TYR A 190 13.67 8.87 7.27
C TYR A 190 13.75 9.08 5.74
N ILE A 191 14.09 8.02 4.99
CA ILE A 191 14.13 8.03 3.53
C ILE A 191 12.75 8.36 2.93
N SER A 192 11.68 7.90 3.57
CA SER A 192 10.30 8.08 3.09
C SER A 192 9.77 9.50 3.26
N THR A 193 10.10 10.18 4.35
CA THR A 193 9.53 11.51 4.67
C THR A 193 10.10 12.65 3.83
N THR A 194 11.25 12.44 3.19
CA THR A 194 11.94 13.46 2.38
C THR A 194 11.77 13.27 0.87
N ALA A 195 11.21 12.15 0.42
CA ALA A 195 11.03 11.81 -1.00
C ALA A 195 9.66 12.29 -1.58
N ARG A 196 9.07 13.36 -1.06
CA ARG A 196 7.86 14.01 -1.59
C ARG A 196 8.19 15.22 -2.42
#